data_c92307c47ac4e8f7ea099ec0a2285323
#
_entry.id   c92307c47ac4e8f7ea099ec0a2285323
#
_cell.length_a   1.000
_cell.length_b   1.000
_cell.length_c   1.000
_cell.angle_alpha   90.00
_cell.angle_beta   90.00
_cell.angle_gamma   90.00
#
_symmetry.space_group_name_H-M   'P 1'
#
loop_
_entity.id
_entity.type
_entity.pdbx_description
1 polymer ?
#
loop_
_entity_poly.entity_id
_entity_poly.type
_entity_poly.pdbx_seq_one_letter_code
_entity_poly.pdbx_strand_id
1 'polypeptide(L)'
;MKNFNKKFILLFILLLFISGSLFAAKSDDDDEDDYDKDTYVESYSLGDQMFFINGGVFIPLFFFDRSGEVFDTNLTLGGTGSLCWQVFLSNHFSVGGELGGMFALSPNKRILYMIPLMAKATYWFRFYPFEIPISIGLGGNLSILEEAAHIDFIAKPSVGFYWNFNEEWAFGANATYWFVPQIYSGSGMVESGHSMFGNFMDVTLSVLFRF
;
A
#
# COMPACT_ATOMS: atom_id res chain seq x y z
N MET A 1 -22.21 -15.61 -14.59
CA MET A 1 -21.25 -15.25 -13.52
C MET A 1 -21.46 -16.21 -12.36
N LYS A 2 -20.50 -17.11 -12.11
CA LYS A 2 -20.57 -18.12 -11.04
C LYS A 2 -20.40 -17.45 -9.68
N ASN A 3 -21.29 -17.74 -8.75
CA ASN A 3 -21.25 -17.32 -7.36
C ASN A 3 -19.88 -17.64 -6.75
N PHE A 4 -19.03 -16.64 -6.65
CA PHE A 4 -17.80 -16.72 -5.87
C PHE A 4 -18.21 -16.92 -4.42
N ASN A 5 -17.86 -18.07 -3.88
CA ASN A 5 -18.44 -18.63 -2.68
C ASN A 5 -18.11 -17.76 -1.47
N LYS A 6 -19.08 -17.04 -0.90
CA LYS A 6 -18.93 -16.20 0.31
C LYS A 6 -18.25 -16.96 1.47
N LYS A 7 -18.34 -18.30 1.46
CA LYS A 7 -17.65 -19.18 2.41
C LYS A 7 -16.14 -19.20 2.24
N PHE A 8 -15.62 -18.97 1.00
CA PHE A 8 -14.18 -18.95 0.74
C PHE A 8 -13.54 -17.65 1.25
N ILE A 9 -14.25 -16.54 1.12
CA ILE A 9 -13.83 -15.24 1.64
C ILE A 9 -13.84 -15.28 3.18
N LEU A 10 -14.89 -15.85 3.79
CA LEU A 10 -14.98 -15.99 5.23
C LEU A 10 -13.89 -16.92 5.80
N LEU A 11 -13.56 -18.01 5.08
CA LEU A 11 -12.50 -18.94 5.45
C LEU A 11 -11.12 -18.27 5.38
N PHE A 12 -10.88 -17.43 4.36
CA PHE A 12 -9.63 -16.71 4.19
C PHE A 12 -9.42 -15.66 5.28
N ILE A 13 -10.48 -14.93 5.65
CA ILE A 13 -10.48 -13.98 6.77
C ILE A 13 -10.26 -14.71 8.10
N LEU A 14 -10.90 -15.86 8.30
CA LEU A 14 -10.74 -16.67 9.52
C LEU A 14 -9.32 -17.25 9.64
N LEU A 15 -8.68 -17.64 8.53
CA LEU A 15 -7.30 -18.13 8.49
C LEU A 15 -6.29 -17.02 8.83
N LEU A 16 -6.56 -15.77 8.45
CA LEU A 16 -5.75 -14.60 8.83
C LEU A 16 -5.85 -14.30 10.34
N PHE A 17 -7.01 -14.53 10.96
CA PHE A 17 -7.18 -14.33 12.41
C PHE A 17 -6.56 -15.46 13.24
N ILE A 18 -6.52 -16.69 12.74
CA ILE A 18 -5.96 -17.85 13.47
C ILE A 18 -4.41 -17.82 13.48
N SER A 19 -3.78 -17.26 12.44
CA SER A 19 -2.32 -17.13 12.40
C SER A 19 -1.78 -16.09 13.41
N GLY A 20 -2.59 -15.10 13.82
CA GLY A 20 -2.20 -14.09 14.80
C GLY A 20 -2.23 -14.58 16.26
N SER A 21 -3.01 -15.61 16.58
CA SER A 21 -3.18 -16.07 17.97
C SER A 21 -2.19 -17.15 18.43
N LEU A 22 -1.36 -17.71 17.55
CA LEU A 22 -0.41 -18.79 17.85
C LEU A 22 0.97 -18.29 18.31
N PHE A 23 1.22 -16.96 18.31
CA PHE A 23 2.50 -16.39 18.73
C PHE A 23 2.43 -15.52 20.00
N ALA A 24 1.27 -15.38 20.63
CA ALA A 24 1.10 -14.62 21.87
C ALA A 24 1.19 -15.51 23.10
N ALA A 25 2.31 -16.21 23.28
CA ALA A 25 2.65 -16.86 24.54
C ALA A 25 4.13 -16.63 24.81
N LYS A 26 4.47 -15.48 25.38
CA LYS A 26 5.76 -15.25 26.02
C LYS A 26 5.50 -14.88 27.47
N SER A 27 6.19 -15.61 28.32
CA SER A 27 6.16 -15.62 29.77
C SER A 27 6.43 -14.28 30.41
N ASP A 28 5.62 -13.99 31.42
CA ASP A 28 5.90 -13.03 32.50
C ASP A 28 7.13 -13.50 33.28
N ASP A 29 8.13 -12.68 33.39
CA ASP A 29 9.08 -12.67 34.47
C ASP A 29 9.18 -11.25 35.00
N ASP A 30 8.65 -11.07 36.21
CA ASP A 30 8.73 -9.88 37.03
C ASP A 30 10.18 -9.65 37.44
N ASP A 31 10.74 -8.49 37.10
CA ASP A 31 11.77 -7.82 37.87
C ASP A 31 11.52 -6.32 37.86
N GLU A 32 11.00 -5.80 38.97
CA GLU A 32 10.94 -4.40 39.35
C GLU A 32 12.36 -3.87 39.50
N ASP A 33 12.81 -3.02 38.57
CA ASP A 33 13.88 -2.07 38.82
C ASP A 33 13.48 -0.69 38.27
N ASP A 34 13.24 0.19 39.24
CA ASP A 34 12.99 1.62 39.13
C ASP A 34 14.25 2.31 38.56
N TYR A 35 14.31 2.50 37.24
CA TYR A 35 15.31 3.34 36.59
C TYR A 35 14.66 4.34 35.64
N ASP A 36 14.99 5.60 35.89
CA ASP A 36 14.89 6.82 35.07
C ASP A 36 14.09 6.72 33.75
N LYS A 37 13.05 7.54 33.68
CA LYS A 37 12.35 7.86 32.42
C LYS A 37 13.28 8.57 31.43
N ASP A 38 14.37 7.94 31.06
CA ASP A 38 15.11 8.27 29.87
C ASP A 38 14.23 7.89 28.68
N THR A 39 14.04 8.79 27.76
CA THR A 39 13.29 8.71 26.52
C THR A 39 13.63 7.38 25.80
N TYR A 40 12.92 6.31 26.11
CA TYR A 40 13.10 5.02 25.46
C TYR A 40 12.65 5.15 24.00
N VAL A 41 13.58 5.39 23.13
CA VAL A 41 13.37 5.30 21.68
C VAL A 41 13.33 3.82 21.37
N GLU A 42 12.12 3.29 21.28
CA GLU A 42 11.89 1.91 20.88
C GLU A 42 12.67 1.60 19.60
N SER A 43 13.64 0.70 19.70
CA SER A 43 14.47 0.32 18.56
C SER A 43 13.93 -0.95 17.94
N TYR A 44 13.53 -0.88 16.66
CA TYR A 44 13.14 -2.07 15.92
C TYR A 44 14.33 -3.00 15.74
N SER A 45 14.07 -4.27 15.93
CA SER A 45 15.04 -5.35 15.76
C SER A 45 14.83 -6.06 14.42
N LEU A 46 15.84 -6.79 14.00
CA LEU A 46 15.73 -7.67 12.83
C LEU A 46 14.63 -8.71 13.09
N GLY A 47 13.64 -8.74 12.21
CA GLY A 47 12.55 -9.70 12.29
C GLY A 47 11.24 -9.14 12.85
N ASP A 48 11.24 -7.95 13.47
CA ASP A 48 10.01 -7.29 13.92
C ASP A 48 9.09 -7.04 12.74
N GLN A 49 7.82 -7.29 12.94
CA GLN A 49 6.84 -7.26 11.86
C GLN A 49 5.83 -6.14 12.05
N MET A 50 5.33 -5.66 10.93
CA MET A 50 4.30 -4.63 10.89
C MET A 50 3.22 -4.97 9.88
N PHE A 51 1.99 -4.66 10.24
CA PHE A 51 0.84 -4.77 9.36
C PHE A 51 0.10 -3.44 9.27
N PHE A 52 -0.20 -3.01 8.05
CA PHE A 52 -0.88 -1.76 7.78
C PHE A 52 -2.22 -2.01 7.10
N ILE A 53 -3.21 -1.23 7.52
CA ILE A 53 -4.49 -1.10 6.85
C ILE A 53 -4.63 0.37 6.43
N ASN A 54 -4.69 0.61 5.13
CA ASN A 54 -4.79 1.94 4.55
C ASN A 54 -6.13 2.12 3.84
N GLY A 55 -6.70 3.31 3.95
CA GLY A 55 -7.92 3.67 3.24
C GLY A 55 -7.99 5.17 3.00
N GLY A 56 -8.46 5.58 1.81
CA GLY A 56 -8.48 7.00 1.50
C GLY A 56 -8.98 7.35 0.11
N VAL A 57 -8.49 8.47 -0.40
CA VAL A 57 -8.93 9.09 -1.65
C VAL A 57 -7.88 8.91 -2.72
N PHE A 58 -8.32 8.47 -3.90
CA PHE A 58 -7.53 8.38 -5.11
C PHE A 58 -7.77 9.62 -5.97
N ILE A 59 -6.69 10.26 -6.43
CA ILE A 59 -6.66 11.53 -7.15
C ILE A 59 -6.00 11.29 -8.50
N PRO A 60 -6.76 11.26 -9.60
CA PRO A 60 -6.20 11.22 -10.93
C PRO A 60 -5.49 12.54 -11.25
N LEU A 61 -4.25 12.46 -11.76
CA LEU A 61 -3.49 13.68 -12.11
C LEU A 61 -3.50 13.90 -13.63
N PHE A 62 -2.70 13.13 -14.37
CA PHE A 62 -2.57 13.27 -15.82
C PHE A 62 -2.01 12.00 -16.46
N PHE A 63 -2.19 11.88 -17.77
CA PHE A 63 -1.43 10.96 -18.62
C PHE A 63 -0.40 11.75 -19.44
N PHE A 64 0.69 11.10 -19.80
CA PHE A 64 1.55 11.61 -20.86
C PHE A 64 1.91 10.48 -21.83
N ASP A 65 2.18 10.83 -23.09
CA ASP A 65 2.61 9.89 -24.11
C ASP A 65 4.15 9.84 -24.23
N ARG A 66 4.65 9.08 -25.18
CA ARG A 66 6.09 9.02 -25.48
C ARG A 66 6.69 10.32 -26.02
N SER A 67 5.86 11.20 -26.57
CA SER A 67 6.29 12.52 -27.08
C SER A 67 6.41 13.56 -25.97
N GLY A 68 5.91 13.25 -24.78
CA GLY A 68 5.82 14.15 -23.63
C GLY A 68 4.57 15.05 -23.67
N GLU A 69 3.60 14.77 -24.55
CA GLU A 69 2.33 15.47 -24.56
C GLU A 69 1.47 15.02 -23.37
N VAL A 70 0.91 16.01 -22.65
CA VAL A 70 0.13 15.79 -21.43
C VAL A 70 -1.36 15.80 -21.75
N PHE A 71 -2.08 14.81 -21.23
CA PHE A 71 -3.52 14.63 -21.42
C PHE A 71 -4.22 14.55 -20.06
N ASP A 72 -5.42 15.09 -19.98
CA ASP A 72 -6.29 14.92 -18.83
C ASP A 72 -6.73 13.44 -18.68
N THR A 73 -6.78 12.95 -17.46
CA THR A 73 -7.22 11.57 -17.19
C THR A 73 -8.69 11.35 -17.49
N ASN A 74 -9.49 12.41 -17.48
CA ASN A 74 -10.96 12.34 -17.55
C ASN A 74 -11.57 11.39 -16.50
N LEU A 75 -10.87 11.18 -15.37
CA LEU A 75 -11.35 10.41 -14.23
C LEU A 75 -11.73 11.38 -13.10
N THR A 76 -12.77 11.03 -12.34
CA THR A 76 -13.11 11.74 -11.11
C THR A 76 -12.29 11.24 -9.95
N LEU A 77 -12.38 11.94 -8.80
CA LEU A 77 -11.87 11.42 -7.53
C LEU A 77 -12.45 10.04 -7.26
N GLY A 78 -11.62 9.14 -6.76
CA GLY A 78 -11.98 7.78 -6.43
C GLY A 78 -11.65 7.41 -4.99
N GLY A 79 -11.91 6.14 -4.66
CA GLY A 79 -11.51 5.55 -3.39
C GLY A 79 -10.32 4.59 -3.57
N THR A 80 -9.51 4.47 -2.54
CA THR A 80 -8.38 3.53 -2.50
C THR A 80 -8.27 2.88 -1.13
N GLY A 81 -7.69 1.68 -1.11
CA GLY A 81 -7.34 0.98 0.12
C GLY A 81 -6.24 -0.03 -0.14
N SER A 82 -5.46 -0.34 0.88
CA SER A 82 -4.42 -1.37 0.78
C SER A 82 -4.17 -2.05 2.11
N LEU A 83 -3.64 -3.28 2.01
CA LEU A 83 -3.07 -4.05 3.10
C LEU A 83 -1.58 -4.19 2.82
N CYS A 84 -0.75 -3.87 3.80
CA CYS A 84 0.70 -3.96 3.65
C CYS A 84 1.28 -4.70 4.84
N TRP A 85 2.15 -5.66 4.58
CA TRP A 85 2.92 -6.37 5.59
C TRP A 85 4.40 -6.13 5.34
N GLN A 86 5.14 -5.81 6.40
CA GLN A 86 6.56 -5.54 6.32
C GLN A 86 7.30 -6.18 7.50
N VAL A 87 8.57 -6.47 7.28
CA VAL A 87 9.51 -6.97 8.29
C VAL A 87 10.73 -6.04 8.33
N PHE A 88 11.21 -5.72 9.52
CA PHE A 88 12.43 -4.95 9.70
C PHE A 88 13.66 -5.79 9.40
N LEU A 89 14.53 -5.26 8.55
CA LEU A 89 15.88 -5.78 8.30
C LEU A 89 16.94 -5.07 9.14
N SER A 90 16.63 -3.87 9.61
CA SER A 90 17.44 -3.08 10.54
C SER A 90 16.55 -2.08 11.27
N ASN A 91 17.11 -1.37 12.24
CA ASN A 91 16.40 -0.37 13.02
C ASN A 91 15.65 0.71 12.21
N HIS A 92 16.06 0.97 10.97
CA HIS A 92 15.48 2.02 10.12
C HIS A 92 14.97 1.52 8.78
N PHE A 93 15.15 0.24 8.46
CA PHE A 93 14.83 -0.26 7.14
C PHE A 93 13.95 -1.51 7.21
N SER A 94 12.83 -1.46 6.52
CA SER A 94 11.90 -2.59 6.40
C SER A 94 11.58 -2.90 4.95
N VAL A 95 11.23 -4.17 4.71
CA VAL A 95 10.77 -4.65 3.40
C VAL A 95 9.52 -5.49 3.56
N GLY A 96 8.71 -5.56 2.53
CA GLY A 96 7.48 -6.35 2.59
C GLY A 96 6.69 -6.35 1.31
N GLY A 97 5.40 -6.67 1.42
CA GLY A 97 4.45 -6.70 0.32
C GLY A 97 3.24 -5.83 0.58
N GLU A 98 2.70 -5.25 -0.47
CA GLU A 98 1.45 -4.47 -0.44
C GLU A 98 0.49 -5.00 -1.50
N LEU A 99 -0.74 -5.30 -1.07
CA LEU A 99 -1.89 -5.57 -1.93
C LEU A 99 -2.86 -4.40 -1.80
N GLY A 100 -3.08 -3.71 -2.90
CA GLY A 100 -3.97 -2.56 -2.94
C GLY A 100 -5.19 -2.77 -3.82
N GLY A 101 -6.07 -1.77 -3.77
CA GLY A 101 -7.21 -1.64 -4.65
C GLY A 101 -7.64 -0.20 -4.75
N MET A 102 -8.05 0.22 -5.94
CA MET A 102 -8.68 1.52 -6.13
C MET A 102 -9.82 1.43 -7.13
N PHE A 103 -10.73 2.39 -7.05
CA PHE A 103 -11.73 2.63 -8.08
C PHE A 103 -11.85 4.14 -8.36
N ALA A 104 -12.10 4.47 -9.63
CA ALA A 104 -12.39 5.84 -10.07
C ALA A 104 -13.47 5.81 -11.15
N LEU A 105 -14.27 6.90 -11.22
CA LEU A 105 -15.34 7.03 -12.19
C LEU A 105 -14.88 7.88 -13.36
N SER A 106 -15.19 7.45 -14.58
CA SER A 106 -15.08 8.25 -15.80
C SER A 106 -16.37 9.03 -16.06
N PRO A 107 -16.34 10.15 -16.79
CA PRO A 107 -17.53 10.94 -17.16
C PRO A 107 -18.65 10.13 -17.81
N ASN A 108 -18.30 9.06 -18.53
CA ASN A 108 -19.26 8.14 -19.18
C ASN A 108 -19.83 7.07 -18.23
N LYS A 109 -19.73 7.29 -16.90
CA LYS A 109 -20.14 6.33 -15.85
C LYS A 109 -19.41 4.98 -15.90
N ARG A 110 -18.26 4.91 -16.58
CA ARG A 110 -17.41 3.73 -16.57
C ARG A 110 -16.56 3.75 -15.30
N ILE A 111 -16.38 2.59 -14.70
CA ILE A 111 -15.57 2.44 -13.48
C ILE A 111 -14.23 1.82 -13.87
N LEU A 112 -13.15 2.51 -13.53
CA LEU A 112 -11.80 1.97 -13.57
C LEU A 112 -11.49 1.34 -12.21
N TYR A 113 -11.09 0.08 -12.22
CA TYR A 113 -10.49 -0.60 -11.06
C TYR A 113 -9.02 -0.86 -11.33
N MET A 114 -8.19 -0.66 -10.31
CA MET A 114 -6.79 -1.06 -10.34
C MET A 114 -6.47 -1.84 -9.07
N ILE A 115 -5.79 -2.98 -9.24
CA ILE A 115 -5.43 -3.89 -8.16
C ILE A 115 -3.92 -4.11 -8.20
N PRO A 116 -3.12 -3.26 -7.53
CA PRO A 116 -1.68 -3.42 -7.44
C PRO A 116 -1.28 -4.51 -6.44
N LEU A 117 -0.29 -5.31 -6.82
CA LEU A 117 0.47 -6.22 -5.96
C LEU A 117 1.94 -5.89 -6.09
N MET A 118 2.58 -5.51 -4.98
CA MET A 118 3.91 -4.92 -4.99
C MET A 118 4.81 -5.45 -3.89
N ALA A 119 6.11 -5.48 -4.16
CA ALA A 119 7.15 -5.46 -3.13
C ALA A 119 7.39 -4.01 -2.70
N LYS A 120 7.55 -3.77 -1.41
CA LYS A 120 7.73 -2.44 -0.81
C LYS A 120 8.98 -2.41 0.06
N ALA A 121 9.78 -1.36 -0.09
CA ALA A 121 10.92 -1.06 0.75
C ALA A 121 10.68 0.29 1.43
N THR A 122 10.98 0.38 2.72
CA THR A 122 10.67 1.57 3.54
C THR A 122 11.86 1.92 4.41
N TYR A 123 12.20 3.22 4.42
CA TYR A 123 13.14 3.81 5.36
C TYR A 123 12.39 4.65 6.38
N TRP A 124 12.69 4.48 7.68
CA TRP A 124 12.00 5.06 8.81
C TRP A 124 12.83 6.15 9.48
N PHE A 125 12.33 7.39 9.45
CA PHE A 125 12.82 8.48 10.31
C PHE A 125 11.95 8.49 11.56
N ARG A 126 12.59 8.42 12.73
CA ARG A 126 11.91 8.28 14.01
C ARG A 126 12.20 9.43 14.93
N PHE A 127 11.14 10.04 15.43
CA PHE A 127 11.16 11.16 16.38
C PHE A 127 10.04 10.93 17.40
N TYR A 128 10.24 9.95 18.28
CA TYR A 128 9.19 9.53 19.21
C TYR A 128 8.41 10.72 19.81
N PRO A 129 7.07 10.70 19.82
CA PRO A 129 6.16 9.61 19.42
C PRO A 129 5.83 9.56 17.91
N PHE A 130 6.56 10.29 17.07
CA PHE A 130 6.28 10.39 15.63
C PHE A 130 7.29 9.60 14.79
N GLU A 131 6.82 9.11 13.66
CA GLU A 131 7.61 8.42 12.66
C GLU A 131 7.25 8.89 11.25
N ILE A 132 8.26 9.05 10.40
CA ILE A 132 8.12 9.46 9.01
C ILE A 132 8.73 8.37 8.12
N PRO A 133 7.93 7.42 7.61
CA PRO A 133 8.40 6.47 6.61
C PRO A 133 8.46 7.11 5.22
N ILE A 134 9.56 6.85 4.52
CA ILE A 134 9.69 7.08 3.08
C ILE A 134 9.82 5.72 2.42
N SER A 135 8.96 5.42 1.46
CA SER A 135 8.94 4.10 0.84
C SER A 135 8.82 4.14 -0.67
N ILE A 136 9.21 3.02 -1.29
CA ILE A 136 8.97 2.74 -2.69
C ILE A 136 8.39 1.34 -2.84
N GLY A 137 7.27 1.24 -3.54
CA GLY A 137 6.65 -0.01 -3.97
C GLY A 137 6.88 -0.22 -5.47
N LEU A 138 7.24 -1.44 -5.85
CA LEU A 138 7.39 -1.85 -7.25
C LEU A 138 6.66 -3.17 -7.47
N GLY A 139 5.90 -3.28 -8.55
CA GLY A 139 5.14 -4.51 -8.80
C GLY A 139 4.30 -4.50 -10.06
N GLY A 140 3.29 -5.37 -10.06
CA GLY A 140 2.29 -5.47 -11.11
C GLY A 140 0.97 -4.84 -10.67
N ASN A 141 0.24 -4.30 -11.62
CA ASN A 141 -1.08 -3.73 -11.43
C ASN A 141 -2.05 -4.35 -12.43
N LEU A 142 -3.15 -4.89 -11.93
CA LEU A 142 -4.25 -5.34 -12.76
C LEU A 142 -5.24 -4.17 -12.92
N SER A 143 -5.27 -3.59 -14.13
CA SER A 143 -6.21 -2.53 -14.50
C SER A 143 -7.42 -3.15 -15.19
N ILE A 144 -8.62 -2.86 -14.72
CA ILE A 144 -9.89 -3.35 -15.28
C ILE A 144 -10.76 -2.15 -15.61
N LEU A 145 -11.07 -1.99 -16.89
CA LEU A 145 -12.02 -1.01 -17.40
C LEU A 145 -13.09 -1.74 -18.21
N GLU A 146 -14.30 -1.84 -17.66
CA GLU A 146 -15.43 -2.63 -18.23
C GLU A 146 -15.05 -4.11 -18.43
N GLU A 147 -14.93 -4.55 -19.71
CA GLU A 147 -14.56 -5.92 -20.08
C GLU A 147 -13.08 -6.09 -20.40
N ALA A 148 -12.33 -4.97 -20.48
CA ALA A 148 -10.90 -4.98 -20.78
C ALA A 148 -10.09 -5.06 -19.50
N ALA A 149 -9.22 -6.05 -19.41
CA ALA A 149 -8.27 -6.21 -18.31
C ALA A 149 -6.83 -6.17 -18.84
N HIS A 150 -5.98 -5.39 -18.21
CA HIS A 150 -4.56 -5.27 -18.55
C HIS A 150 -3.70 -5.45 -17.30
N ILE A 151 -2.53 -6.04 -17.49
CA ILE A 151 -1.51 -6.11 -16.44
C ILE A 151 -0.41 -5.13 -16.84
N ASP A 152 -0.19 -4.15 -15.98
CA ASP A 152 0.79 -3.10 -16.15
C ASP A 152 1.86 -3.18 -15.05
N PHE A 153 3.02 -2.61 -15.29
CA PHE A 153 3.97 -2.33 -14.22
C PHE A 153 3.49 -1.15 -13.38
N ILE A 154 3.84 -1.12 -12.09
CA ILE A 154 3.55 0.01 -11.23
C ILE A 154 4.74 0.34 -10.32
N ALA A 155 4.99 1.64 -10.15
CA ALA A 155 5.91 2.18 -9.16
C ALA A 155 5.17 3.16 -8.25
N LYS A 156 5.32 2.98 -6.93
CA LYS A 156 4.62 3.79 -5.92
C LYS A 156 5.59 4.35 -4.88
N PRO A 157 6.28 5.48 -5.15
CA PRO A 157 6.93 6.23 -4.08
C PRO A 157 5.89 6.83 -3.13
N SER A 158 6.16 6.77 -1.84
CA SER A 158 5.27 7.30 -0.81
C SER A 158 6.01 7.87 0.39
N VAL A 159 5.36 8.80 1.06
CA VAL A 159 5.78 9.35 2.35
C VAL A 159 4.59 9.28 3.30
N GLY A 160 4.88 8.93 4.56
CA GLY A 160 3.87 8.87 5.61
C GLY A 160 4.25 9.71 6.81
N PHE A 161 3.28 9.92 7.67
CA PHE A 161 3.44 10.48 8.99
C PHE A 161 2.61 9.66 9.96
N TYR A 162 3.24 9.09 10.99
CA TYR A 162 2.62 8.22 11.99
C TYR A 162 2.83 8.78 13.38
N TRP A 163 1.81 8.61 14.20
CA TRP A 163 1.82 8.86 15.62
C TRP A 163 1.66 7.54 16.36
N ASN A 164 2.63 7.20 17.19
CA ASN A 164 2.63 6.00 18.02
C ASN A 164 1.74 6.22 19.23
N PHE A 165 0.62 5.50 19.27
CA PHE A 165 -0.32 5.55 20.38
C PHE A 165 0.20 4.71 21.56
N ASN A 166 0.77 3.55 21.25
CA ASN A 166 1.49 2.67 22.17
C ASN A 166 2.54 1.85 21.38
N GLU A 167 3.15 0.87 22.02
CA GLU A 167 4.19 0.01 21.44
C GLU A 167 3.68 -0.79 20.21
N GLU A 168 2.42 -1.22 20.23
CA GLU A 168 1.84 -2.07 19.19
C GLU A 168 1.12 -1.26 18.10
N TRP A 169 0.49 -0.12 18.44
CA TRP A 169 -0.41 0.61 17.55
C TRP A 169 0.08 2.01 17.21
N ALA A 170 0.02 2.32 15.92
CA ALA A 170 0.19 3.68 15.44
C ALA A 170 -0.90 4.05 14.44
N PHE A 171 -1.23 5.33 14.40
CA PHE A 171 -2.14 5.93 13.45
C PHE A 171 -1.39 6.92 12.58
N GLY A 172 -1.70 6.94 11.29
CA GLY A 172 -0.97 7.81 10.39
C GLY A 172 -1.74 8.18 9.14
N ALA A 173 -1.07 8.95 8.32
CA ALA A 173 -1.51 9.30 6.98
C ALA A 173 -0.38 9.11 6.00
N ASN A 174 -0.70 8.71 4.77
CA ASN A 174 0.27 8.55 3.70
C ASN A 174 -0.16 9.36 2.48
N ALA A 175 0.84 9.91 1.79
CA ALA A 175 0.71 10.43 0.45
C ALA A 175 1.55 9.56 -0.49
N THR A 176 0.91 9.01 -1.51
CA THR A 176 1.53 8.05 -2.43
C THR A 176 1.33 8.52 -3.87
N TYR A 177 2.40 8.56 -4.62
CA TYR A 177 2.35 8.80 -6.05
C TYR A 177 2.36 7.46 -6.80
N TRP A 178 1.52 7.33 -7.84
CA TRP A 178 1.39 6.13 -8.64
C TRP A 178 1.89 6.44 -10.05
N PHE A 179 2.90 5.74 -10.47
CA PHE A 179 3.39 5.74 -11.84
C PHE A 179 3.05 4.42 -12.50
N VAL A 180 2.19 4.44 -13.52
CA VAL A 180 1.68 3.26 -14.21
C VAL A 180 1.98 3.39 -15.70
N PRO A 181 3.13 2.85 -16.17
CA PRO A 181 3.45 2.81 -17.59
C PRO A 181 2.61 1.75 -18.30
N GLN A 182 1.69 2.16 -19.15
CA GLN A 182 0.94 1.28 -20.05
C GLN A 182 1.73 1.08 -21.33
N ILE A 183 2.47 -0.03 -21.39
CA ILE A 183 3.31 -0.37 -22.55
C ILE A 183 2.57 -1.38 -23.41
N TYR A 184 1.98 -0.91 -24.50
CA TYR A 184 1.39 -1.78 -25.50
C TYR A 184 2.49 -2.39 -26.39
N SER A 185 2.80 -3.67 -26.19
CA SER A 185 3.70 -4.45 -27.04
C SER A 185 2.93 -5.64 -27.63
N GLY A 186 2.30 -5.44 -28.78
CA GLY A 186 1.58 -6.52 -29.47
C GLY A 186 1.34 -6.20 -30.93
N SER A 187 1.72 -7.10 -31.83
CA SER A 187 1.41 -7.05 -33.23
C SER A 187 -0.07 -7.38 -33.45
N GLY A 188 -0.98 -6.41 -33.29
CA GLY A 188 -2.34 -6.66 -33.69
C GLY A 188 -3.45 -5.75 -33.25
N MET A 189 -3.31 -4.90 -32.25
CA MET A 189 -4.48 -4.15 -31.78
C MET A 189 -4.31 -2.68 -31.42
N VAL A 190 -3.16 -2.11 -31.42
CA VAL A 190 -2.97 -0.62 -31.35
C VAL A 190 -1.62 -0.31 -31.95
N GLU A 191 -1.54 0.68 -32.86
CA GLU A 191 -0.26 1.19 -33.35
C GLU A 191 0.66 1.49 -32.16
N SER A 192 1.91 1.08 -32.26
CA SER A 192 2.95 1.18 -31.22
C SER A 192 3.29 2.62 -30.78
N GLY A 193 2.52 3.61 -31.23
CA GLY A 193 2.60 5.02 -30.87
C GLY A 193 1.78 5.47 -29.66
N HIS A 194 0.89 4.63 -29.14
CA HIS A 194 -0.08 5.03 -28.11
C HIS A 194 0.23 4.51 -26.69
N SER A 195 1.52 4.29 -26.38
CA SER A 195 1.90 4.00 -24.99
C SER A 195 1.64 5.23 -24.11
N MET A 196 0.82 5.06 -23.08
CA MET A 196 0.47 6.11 -22.14
C MET A 196 1.10 5.82 -20.77
N PHE A 197 1.49 6.88 -20.08
CA PHE A 197 2.04 6.81 -18.73
C PHE A 197 1.05 7.46 -17.77
N GLY A 198 0.38 6.63 -16.98
CA GLY A 198 -0.59 7.09 -15.99
C GLY A 198 0.09 7.63 -14.75
N ASN A 199 -0.33 8.80 -14.31
CA ASN A 199 0.16 9.48 -13.13
C ASN A 199 -1.01 9.79 -12.21
N PHE A 200 -0.95 9.26 -11.00
CA PHE A 200 -2.01 9.40 -10.02
C PHE A 200 -1.39 9.65 -8.64
N MET A 201 -2.20 10.06 -7.71
CA MET A 201 -1.83 10.23 -6.31
C MET A 201 -2.92 9.65 -5.41
N ASP A 202 -2.55 9.14 -4.27
CA ASP A 202 -3.50 8.88 -3.19
C ASP A 202 -3.09 9.58 -1.89
N VAL A 203 -4.11 9.85 -1.07
CA VAL A 203 -3.95 10.26 0.31
C VAL A 203 -4.77 9.31 1.14
N THR A 204 -4.11 8.58 2.04
CA THR A 204 -4.75 7.56 2.87
C THR A 204 -4.52 7.80 4.35
N LEU A 205 -5.52 7.45 5.17
CA LEU A 205 -5.36 7.22 6.59
C LEU A 205 -4.93 5.77 6.80
N SER A 206 -4.11 5.57 7.81
CA SER A 206 -3.48 4.29 8.08
C SER A 206 -3.57 3.90 9.54
N VAL A 207 -3.86 2.64 9.78
CA VAL A 207 -3.67 1.98 11.08
C VAL A 207 -2.51 1.02 10.92
N LEU A 208 -1.53 1.13 11.80
CA LEU A 208 -0.35 0.28 11.87
C LEU A 208 -0.42 -0.56 13.13
N PHE A 209 -0.20 -1.84 12.98
CA PHE A 209 -0.04 -2.81 14.07
C PHE A 209 1.34 -3.47 14.00
N ARG A 210 2.03 -3.56 15.15
CA ARG A 210 3.36 -4.17 15.31
C ARG A 210 3.27 -5.44 16.13
N PHE A 211 4.07 -6.45 15.79
CA PHE A 211 4.12 -7.73 16.51
C PHE A 211 5.45 -8.47 16.27
#